data_81d1eaf4b6d25dc1a34b2eae99e42956
#
_entry.id   81d1eaf4b6d25dc1a34b2eae99e42956
#
_cell.length_a   1.000
_cell.length_b   1.000
_cell.length_c   1.000
_cell.angle_alpha   90.00
_cell.angle_beta   90.00
_cell.angle_gamma   90.00
#
_symmetry.space_group_name_H-M   'P 1'
#
loop_
_entity.id
_entity.type
_entity.pdbx_description
1 polymer ?
#
loop_
_entity_poly.entity_id
_entity_poly.type
_entity_poly.pdbx_seq_one_letter_code
_entity_poly.pdbx_strand_id
1 'polypeptide(L)'
;MRIPHHLVRAPSGLWSFRQRVPTDLQAIVGRRIFKRTLRTSELAVAQLRALQLAARYAQAFDVLREQRMGIKEEDIDALLRRLTDGDPLQQLILNRTKAADGTVTEHWQIDTPDDVRLYQQMMELSASQPSALSELIREGVPPMPVARRVTKPAVETITLGKARDAWLASIQPGCLPKTYTIKKTAIEALVSFLGDKAKLHSVTRSDLARWYQHMRDGGAATPTLTNKQSYVGGRGGFFEWAMASGHYPKGDNPASGHVSYSTREKRARKRFGFKAYDSHQVQALFAPAAFEELALSARWAALLGLYTGARASEVGQLLVEDVLTVDGLPCIRISDEGEHQKVKTEVSLRTIPVHPDLIELGFLDWVDTLRAQKAPRLFPAAKANAKNGAGNWITKAFGRHLEQVGANWPEAKRGFHSLRKTLIQELQGAGVVSELRAQLVGHELDDEHHATYSRTFTAREKLEGLKGVSPGLAVLSYELNLPPLAHLLKQSKPITTNQIHTTAKISD
;
A
#
# COMPACT_ATOMS: atom_id res chain seq x y z
N MET A 1 6.92 -13.30 -0.44
CA MET A 1 7.88 -12.96 0.63
C MET A 1 9.05 -12.29 -0.05
N ARG A 2 9.27 -10.98 0.17
CA ARG A 2 10.45 -10.30 -0.42
C ARG A 2 11.69 -10.77 0.34
N ILE A 3 12.67 -11.31 -0.38
CA ILE A 3 14.00 -11.61 0.18
C ILE A 3 14.67 -10.25 0.39
N PRO A 4 15.19 -9.93 1.58
CA PRO A 4 15.93 -8.68 1.80
C PRO A 4 17.07 -8.54 0.79
N HIS A 5 17.31 -7.33 0.30
CA HIS A 5 18.26 -7.00 -0.78
C HIS A 5 19.71 -7.50 -0.59
N HIS A 6 20.05 -7.96 0.61
CA HIS A 6 21.40 -8.41 0.98
C HIS A 6 21.58 -9.93 1.03
N LEU A 7 20.56 -10.73 0.72
CA LEU A 7 20.59 -12.18 0.83
C LEU A 7 20.71 -12.87 -0.53
N VAL A 8 21.63 -13.82 -0.63
CA VAL A 8 21.79 -14.71 -1.77
C VAL A 8 21.89 -16.13 -1.27
N ARG A 9 21.09 -17.06 -1.80
CA ARG A 9 21.16 -18.47 -1.47
C ARG A 9 22.25 -19.14 -2.31
N ALA A 10 23.22 -19.80 -1.66
CA ALA A 10 24.24 -20.56 -2.33
C ALA A 10 23.69 -21.91 -2.84
N PRO A 11 24.33 -22.57 -3.83
CA PRO A 11 23.95 -23.92 -4.27
C PRO A 11 23.99 -24.97 -3.15
N SER A 12 24.80 -24.76 -2.12
CA SER A 12 24.86 -25.57 -0.90
C SER A 12 23.63 -25.44 0.01
N GLY A 13 22.66 -24.61 -0.35
CA GLY A 13 21.48 -24.30 0.47
C GLY A 13 21.71 -23.25 1.56
N LEU A 14 22.96 -22.86 1.85
CA LEU A 14 23.29 -21.84 2.83
C LEU A 14 23.05 -20.44 2.31
N TRP A 15 22.64 -19.52 3.20
CA TRP A 15 22.48 -18.12 2.88
C TRP A 15 23.81 -17.37 2.97
N SER A 16 24.01 -16.41 2.08
CA SER A 16 25.12 -15.46 2.06
C SER A 16 24.60 -14.03 2.05
N PHE A 17 25.27 -13.17 2.81
CA PHE A 17 25.10 -11.75 2.79
C PHE A 17 25.87 -11.15 1.62
N ARG A 18 25.28 -10.18 0.90
CA ARG A 18 25.89 -9.47 -0.21
C ARG A 18 25.59 -7.97 -0.08
N GLN A 19 26.65 -7.17 0.12
CA GLN A 19 26.58 -5.73 0.23
C GLN A 19 27.34 -5.07 -0.91
N ARG A 20 26.67 -4.15 -1.62
CA ARG A 20 27.33 -3.32 -2.63
C ARG A 20 28.07 -2.17 -1.96
N VAL A 21 29.30 -1.92 -2.36
CA VAL A 21 30.06 -0.75 -1.92
C VAL A 21 29.50 0.48 -2.65
N PRO A 22 29.18 1.58 -1.95
CA PRO A 22 28.77 2.84 -2.57
C PRO A 22 29.79 3.30 -3.63
N THR A 23 29.31 3.89 -4.71
CA THR A 23 30.14 4.26 -5.86
C THR A 23 31.25 5.24 -5.50
N ASP A 24 30.98 6.15 -4.57
CA ASP A 24 31.91 7.14 -4.02
C ASP A 24 33.06 6.50 -3.21
N LEU A 25 32.89 5.29 -2.71
CA LEU A 25 33.89 4.56 -1.92
C LEU A 25 34.56 3.42 -2.69
N GLN A 26 34.11 3.06 -3.89
CA GLN A 26 34.65 1.93 -4.64
C GLN A 26 36.12 2.09 -5.00
N ALA A 27 36.54 3.31 -5.33
CA ALA A 27 37.95 3.62 -5.62
C ALA A 27 38.82 3.50 -4.39
N ILE A 28 38.30 3.80 -3.20
CA ILE A 28 39.04 3.77 -1.93
C ILE A 28 39.09 2.33 -1.38
N VAL A 29 38.00 1.60 -1.46
CA VAL A 29 37.85 0.23 -0.91
C VAL A 29 38.43 -0.84 -1.85
N GLY A 30 38.70 -0.51 -3.12
CA GLY A 30 39.22 -1.45 -4.12
C GLY A 30 38.26 -2.59 -4.51
N ARG A 31 37.03 -2.58 -4.00
CA ARG A 31 36.05 -3.64 -4.23
C ARG A 31 34.66 -3.06 -4.52
N ARG A 32 33.87 -3.76 -5.35
CA ARG A 32 32.52 -3.36 -5.70
C ARG A 32 31.46 -4.00 -4.81
N ILE A 33 31.77 -5.17 -4.22
CA ILE A 33 30.80 -6.00 -3.48
C ILE A 33 31.54 -6.75 -2.36
N PHE A 34 30.95 -6.73 -1.17
CA PHE A 34 31.27 -7.66 -0.09
C PHE A 34 30.32 -8.84 -0.11
N LYS A 35 30.83 -10.06 0.06
CA LYS A 35 30.04 -11.28 0.18
C LYS A 35 30.52 -12.05 1.40
N ARG A 36 29.60 -12.40 2.31
CA ARG A 36 29.86 -13.21 3.51
C ARG A 36 28.84 -14.34 3.62
N THR A 37 29.29 -15.54 3.97
CA THR A 37 28.36 -16.62 4.32
C THR A 37 27.72 -16.34 5.67
N LEU A 38 26.43 -16.61 5.78
CA LEU A 38 25.67 -16.47 7.04
C LEU A 38 25.60 -17.79 7.81
N ARG A 39 26.24 -18.85 7.30
CA ARG A 39 26.34 -20.18 7.93
C ARG A 39 24.98 -20.73 8.42
N THR A 40 23.89 -20.43 7.73
CA THR A 40 22.55 -20.92 8.02
C THR A 40 21.79 -21.21 6.73
N SER A 41 20.96 -22.22 6.75
CA SER A 41 19.98 -22.54 5.69
C SER A 41 18.58 -21.96 6.01
N GLU A 42 18.38 -21.48 7.24
CA GLU A 42 17.12 -20.95 7.71
C GLU A 42 16.97 -19.46 7.33
N LEU A 43 15.88 -19.13 6.63
CA LEU A 43 15.68 -17.77 6.09
C LEU A 43 15.52 -16.71 7.18
N ALA A 44 14.80 -17.02 8.26
CA ALA A 44 14.55 -16.07 9.34
C ALA A 44 15.84 -15.66 10.06
N VAL A 45 16.70 -16.63 10.34
CA VAL A 45 18.03 -16.41 10.95
C VAL A 45 18.93 -15.62 9.98
N ALA A 46 18.91 -15.99 8.69
CA ALA A 46 19.68 -15.30 7.68
C ALA A 46 19.28 -13.82 7.53
N GLN A 47 17.98 -13.53 7.63
CA GLN A 47 17.44 -12.16 7.58
C GLN A 47 17.95 -11.30 8.74
N LEU A 48 17.91 -11.83 9.95
CA LEU A 48 18.39 -11.13 11.15
C LEU A 48 19.89 -10.83 11.05
N ARG A 49 20.68 -11.85 10.68
CA ARG A 49 22.13 -11.72 10.49
C ARG A 49 22.51 -10.74 9.38
N ALA A 50 21.77 -10.76 8.28
CA ALA A 50 21.99 -9.82 7.17
C ALA A 50 21.69 -8.37 7.57
N LEU A 51 20.66 -8.12 8.37
CA LEU A 51 20.32 -6.79 8.89
C LEU A 51 21.42 -6.23 9.79
N GLN A 52 21.96 -7.05 10.69
CA GLN A 52 23.05 -6.67 11.58
C GLN A 52 24.32 -6.34 10.79
N LEU A 53 24.68 -7.17 9.80
CA LEU A 53 25.82 -6.91 8.92
C LEU A 53 25.63 -5.65 8.08
N ALA A 54 24.43 -5.44 7.52
CA ALA A 54 24.12 -4.24 6.74
C ALA A 54 24.31 -2.96 7.56
N ALA A 55 23.84 -2.94 8.81
CA ALA A 55 24.03 -1.81 9.71
C ALA A 55 25.50 -1.50 9.99
N ARG A 56 26.33 -2.55 10.21
CA ARG A 56 27.79 -2.39 10.43
C ARG A 56 28.52 -1.88 9.19
N TYR A 57 28.17 -2.41 8.01
CA TYR A 57 28.76 -1.91 6.75
C TYR A 57 28.34 -0.47 6.48
N ALA A 58 27.11 -0.07 6.81
CA ALA A 58 26.70 1.33 6.69
C ALA A 58 27.54 2.24 7.58
N GLN A 59 27.73 1.88 8.86
CA GLN A 59 28.59 2.63 9.78
C GLN A 59 30.03 2.70 9.29
N ALA A 60 30.58 1.58 8.79
CA ALA A 60 31.94 1.55 8.23
C ALA A 60 32.09 2.46 7.01
N PHE A 61 31.08 2.52 6.15
CA PHE A 61 31.06 3.42 5.00
C PHE A 61 30.98 4.90 5.41
N ASP A 62 30.25 5.21 6.47
CA ASP A 62 30.18 6.58 6.99
C ASP A 62 31.50 7.01 7.60
N VAL A 63 32.14 6.15 8.40
CA VAL A 63 33.49 6.40 8.92
C VAL A 63 34.52 6.62 7.78
N LEU A 64 34.47 5.81 6.71
CA LEU A 64 35.31 5.99 5.54
C LEU A 64 35.06 7.30 4.78
N ARG A 65 33.84 7.81 4.79
CA ARG A 65 33.51 9.13 4.22
C ARG A 65 34.05 10.28 5.04
N GLU A 66 33.95 10.19 6.37
CA GLU A 66 34.46 11.21 7.30
C GLU A 66 35.97 11.30 7.28
N GLN A 67 36.65 10.16 7.14
CA GLN A 67 38.12 10.08 7.16
C GLN A 67 38.79 10.23 5.79
N ARG A 68 38.12 10.81 4.82
CA ARG A 68 38.50 10.90 3.38
C ARG A 68 39.90 11.50 3.08
N MET A 69 40.61 12.03 4.06
CA MET A 69 41.89 12.70 3.93
C MET A 69 42.99 12.05 4.79
N GLY A 70 43.48 10.84 4.47
CA GLY A 70 44.71 10.36 5.07
C GLY A 70 44.89 8.88 5.39
N ILE A 71 43.99 8.00 4.98
CA ILE A 71 44.08 6.56 5.29
C ILE A 71 44.82 5.84 4.14
N LYS A 72 45.88 5.08 4.47
CA LYS A 72 46.56 4.19 3.51
C LYS A 72 45.69 2.97 3.22
N GLU A 73 45.82 2.38 2.02
CA GLU A 73 45.02 1.26 1.53
C GLU A 73 45.03 0.03 2.47
N GLU A 74 46.18 -0.23 3.13
CA GLU A 74 46.36 -1.30 4.13
C GLU A 74 45.54 -1.06 5.42
N ASP A 75 45.33 0.20 5.80
CA ASP A 75 44.57 0.57 7.00
C ASP A 75 43.08 0.45 6.78
N ILE A 76 42.59 0.51 5.53
CA ILE A 76 41.18 0.41 5.18
C ILE A 76 40.64 -1.01 5.38
N ASP A 77 41.40 -2.02 4.94
CA ASP A 77 41.02 -3.43 5.16
C ASP A 77 41.06 -3.78 6.65
N ALA A 78 42.01 -3.22 7.41
CA ALA A 78 42.08 -3.36 8.86
C ALA A 78 40.93 -2.66 9.56
N LEU A 79 40.55 -1.45 9.14
CA LEU A 79 39.39 -0.71 9.65
C LEU A 79 38.09 -1.44 9.36
N LEU A 80 37.91 -1.89 8.12
CA LEU A 80 36.73 -2.68 7.74
C LEU A 80 36.63 -3.99 8.54
N ARG A 81 37.72 -4.70 8.75
CA ARG A 81 37.76 -5.88 9.62
C ARG A 81 37.39 -5.50 11.05
N ARG A 82 38.00 -4.50 11.65
CA ARG A 82 37.72 -4.07 13.02
C ARG A 82 36.24 -3.66 13.23
N LEU A 83 35.64 -2.98 12.25
CA LEU A 83 34.24 -2.55 12.32
C LEU A 83 33.22 -3.66 11.94
N THR A 84 33.66 -4.65 11.15
CA THR A 84 32.79 -5.73 10.68
C THR A 84 33.10 -7.10 11.28
N ASP A 85 34.26 -7.30 11.93
CA ASP A 85 34.73 -8.58 12.52
C ASP A 85 34.33 -8.79 13.98
N GLY A 86 33.64 -7.87 14.62
CA GLY A 86 32.85 -8.21 15.78
C GLY A 86 31.73 -9.13 15.31
N ASP A 87 31.98 -10.47 15.33
CA ASP A 87 31.07 -11.44 14.71
C ASP A 87 29.71 -11.40 15.43
N PRO A 88 28.62 -10.94 14.77
CA PRO A 88 27.29 -11.01 15.36
C PRO A 88 26.81 -12.45 15.56
N LEU A 89 27.64 -13.41 15.15
CA LEU A 89 27.40 -14.85 15.24
C LEU A 89 28.01 -15.48 16.50
N GLN A 90 28.76 -14.71 17.32
CA GLN A 90 29.39 -15.20 18.55
C GLN A 90 28.68 -14.76 19.84
N GLN A 91 27.41 -14.35 19.76
CA GLN A 91 26.65 -14.06 20.97
C GLN A 91 25.83 -15.28 21.39
N LEU A 92 26.31 -15.98 22.38
CA LEU A 92 25.54 -16.95 23.14
C LEU A 92 24.41 -16.21 23.88
N ILE A 93 23.15 -16.47 23.53
CA ILE A 93 22.00 -15.81 24.15
C ILE A 93 21.45 -16.72 25.24
N LEU A 94 21.49 -16.22 26.47
CA LEU A 94 20.87 -16.86 27.64
C LEU A 94 19.58 -16.10 28.02
N ASN A 95 18.46 -16.79 27.89
CA ASN A 95 17.18 -16.33 28.44
C ASN A 95 16.89 -17.04 29.77
N ARG A 96 16.92 -16.30 30.87
CA ARG A 96 16.65 -16.83 32.20
C ARG A 96 15.28 -16.37 32.68
N THR A 97 14.38 -17.33 32.91
CA THR A 97 13.03 -17.08 33.45
C THR A 97 12.94 -17.65 34.86
N LYS A 98 12.47 -16.88 35.82
CA LYS A 98 12.20 -17.34 37.18
C LYS A 98 10.69 -17.40 37.38
N ALA A 99 10.17 -18.61 37.61
CA ALA A 99 8.77 -18.83 37.93
C ALA A 99 8.43 -18.37 39.36
N ALA A 100 7.16 -18.20 39.68
CA ALA A 100 6.70 -17.74 40.99
C ALA A 100 7.00 -18.75 42.14
N ASP A 101 7.23 -20.02 41.80
CA ASP A 101 7.64 -21.11 42.74
C ASP A 101 9.16 -21.13 43.01
N GLY A 102 9.91 -20.17 42.44
CA GLY A 102 11.35 -20.08 42.58
C GLY A 102 12.15 -20.89 41.54
N THR A 103 11.50 -21.68 40.70
CA THR A 103 12.16 -22.47 39.64
C THR A 103 12.78 -21.52 38.60
N VAL A 104 14.07 -21.74 38.29
CA VAL A 104 14.80 -20.98 37.27
C VAL A 104 14.97 -21.84 36.04
N THR A 105 14.39 -21.41 34.94
CA THR A 105 14.55 -22.08 33.63
C THR A 105 15.50 -21.25 32.77
N GLU A 106 16.55 -21.87 32.28
CA GLU A 106 17.54 -21.27 31.39
C GLU A 106 17.35 -21.84 29.98
N HIS A 107 17.23 -20.94 29.03
CA HIS A 107 17.14 -21.27 27.60
C HIS A 107 18.34 -20.71 26.88
N TRP A 108 19.19 -21.59 26.40
CA TRP A 108 20.40 -21.25 25.68
C TRP A 108 20.15 -21.37 24.18
N GLN A 109 20.40 -20.31 23.45
CA GLN A 109 20.33 -20.35 22.00
C GLN A 109 21.72 -20.60 21.44
N ILE A 110 21.92 -21.79 20.89
CA ILE A 110 23.20 -22.28 20.34
C ILE A 110 23.01 -22.49 18.84
N ASP A 111 23.50 -21.53 18.05
CA ASP A 111 23.27 -21.50 16.60
C ASP A 111 24.52 -21.93 15.78
N THR A 112 25.70 -21.94 16.41
CA THR A 112 26.96 -22.22 15.73
C THR A 112 27.85 -23.19 16.52
N PRO A 113 28.82 -23.87 15.89
CA PRO A 113 29.81 -24.69 16.60
C PRO A 113 30.66 -23.91 17.59
N ASP A 114 30.84 -22.58 17.36
CA ASP A 114 31.57 -21.71 18.27
C ASP A 114 30.72 -21.38 19.52
N ASP A 115 29.41 -21.28 19.39
CA ASP A 115 28.49 -21.16 20.54
C ASP A 115 28.51 -22.43 21.40
N VAL A 116 28.65 -23.61 20.79
CA VAL A 116 28.81 -24.88 21.50
C VAL A 116 30.10 -24.87 22.33
N ARG A 117 31.20 -24.41 21.76
CA ARG A 117 32.48 -24.30 22.49
C ARG A 117 32.38 -23.28 23.63
N LEU A 118 31.77 -22.14 23.38
CA LEU A 118 31.59 -21.10 24.40
C LEU A 118 30.69 -21.61 25.54
N TYR A 119 29.62 -22.31 25.22
CA TYR A 119 28.74 -22.96 26.19
C TYR A 119 29.51 -24.01 27.02
N GLN A 120 30.31 -24.87 26.38
CA GLN A 120 31.14 -25.87 27.05
C GLN A 120 32.15 -25.20 27.98
N GLN A 121 32.85 -24.19 27.54
CA GLN A 121 33.80 -23.39 28.37
C GLN A 121 33.11 -22.76 29.58
N MET A 122 31.93 -22.18 29.41
CA MET A 122 31.16 -21.62 30.52
C MET A 122 30.70 -22.69 31.51
N MET A 123 30.27 -23.86 31.03
CA MET A 123 29.89 -24.96 31.89
C MET A 123 31.07 -25.56 32.65
N GLU A 124 32.25 -25.67 32.02
CA GLU A 124 33.50 -26.13 32.67
C GLU A 124 33.98 -25.11 33.74
N LEU A 125 33.92 -23.82 33.45
CA LEU A 125 34.24 -22.77 34.45
C LEU A 125 33.22 -22.75 35.59
N SER A 126 31.95 -22.98 35.33
CA SER A 126 30.91 -23.07 36.36
C SER A 126 31.08 -24.32 37.26
N ALA A 127 31.58 -25.40 36.70
CA ALA A 127 31.84 -26.64 37.45
C ALA A 127 33.14 -26.60 38.26
N SER A 128 34.16 -25.86 37.78
CA SER A 128 35.47 -25.78 38.42
C SER A 128 35.59 -24.70 39.50
N GLN A 129 34.78 -23.66 39.47
CA GLN A 129 34.79 -22.57 40.47
C GLN A 129 33.39 -21.98 40.72
N PRO A 130 32.56 -22.59 41.56
CA PRO A 130 31.20 -22.09 41.83
C PRO A 130 31.13 -20.72 42.49
N SER A 131 32.22 -20.29 43.18
CA SER A 131 32.32 -18.98 43.86
C SER A 131 32.76 -17.82 42.94
N ALA A 132 33.61 -18.09 41.95
CA ALA A 132 34.18 -17.06 41.08
C ALA A 132 33.12 -16.39 40.19
N LEU A 133 32.11 -17.13 39.73
CA LEU A 133 31.00 -16.56 38.95
C LEU A 133 30.10 -15.66 39.78
N SER A 134 29.96 -15.96 41.07
CA SER A 134 29.18 -15.14 42.00
C SER A 134 29.92 -13.86 42.42
N GLU A 135 31.26 -13.89 42.46
CA GLU A 135 32.11 -12.73 42.72
C GLU A 135 32.23 -11.80 41.48
N LEU A 136 32.44 -12.33 40.31
CA LEU A 136 32.42 -11.55 39.06
C LEU A 136 31.12 -10.80 38.84
N ILE A 137 29.98 -11.39 39.23
CA ILE A 137 28.67 -10.73 39.21
C ILE A 137 28.55 -9.67 40.33
N ARG A 138 29.27 -9.82 41.45
CA ARG A 138 29.30 -8.85 42.55
C ARG A 138 30.29 -7.69 42.38
N GLU A 139 31.46 -7.94 41.80
CA GLU A 139 32.50 -6.92 41.64
C GLU A 139 32.31 -5.98 40.45
N GLY A 140 31.43 -6.33 39.49
CA GLY A 140 31.17 -5.50 38.30
C GLY A 140 30.20 -4.34 38.47
N VAL A 141 29.64 -4.13 39.70
CA VAL A 141 28.72 -3.02 39.94
C VAL A 141 29.30 -2.12 41.01
N PRO A 142 29.93 -0.97 40.69
CA PRO A 142 30.18 0.05 41.69
C PRO A 142 28.82 0.37 42.38
N PRO A 143 28.78 0.65 43.69
CA PRO A 143 27.54 0.99 44.37
C PRO A 143 26.96 2.22 43.65
N MET A 144 26.00 1.97 42.79
CA MET A 144 25.22 3.04 42.19
C MET A 144 24.64 3.87 43.39
N PRO A 145 24.82 5.20 43.40
CA PRO A 145 24.10 6.03 44.33
C PRO A 145 22.63 5.62 44.16
N VAL A 146 21.97 5.36 45.28
CA VAL A 146 20.56 4.97 45.34
C VAL A 146 19.84 5.89 44.36
N ALA A 147 19.63 5.38 43.16
CA ALA A 147 18.95 6.13 42.13
C ALA A 147 17.61 6.46 42.75
N ARG A 148 17.40 7.74 43.04
CA ARG A 148 16.06 8.29 43.23
C ARG A 148 15.21 7.52 42.22
N ARG A 149 14.25 6.75 42.76
CA ARG A 149 13.22 6.09 41.92
C ARG A 149 12.83 7.12 40.85
N VAL A 150 13.41 6.99 39.66
CA VAL A 150 12.92 7.73 38.51
C VAL A 150 11.53 7.13 38.34
N THR A 151 10.58 7.83 38.92
CA THR A 151 9.17 7.57 38.65
C THR A 151 9.11 7.58 37.13
N LYS A 152 8.85 6.40 36.50
CA LYS A 152 8.49 6.35 35.08
C LYS A 152 7.55 7.53 34.87
N PRO A 153 7.80 8.42 33.89
CA PRO A 153 6.90 9.52 33.64
C PRO A 153 5.49 8.95 33.70
N ALA A 154 4.66 9.46 34.60
CA ALA A 154 3.33 8.95 34.80
C ALA A 154 2.64 9.02 33.43
N VAL A 155 2.29 7.87 32.88
CA VAL A 155 1.51 7.82 31.62
C VAL A 155 0.25 8.60 31.93
N GLU A 156 0.07 9.73 31.26
CA GLU A 156 -1.09 10.59 31.49
C GLU A 156 -2.35 9.75 31.30
N THR A 157 -3.11 9.54 32.37
CA THR A 157 -4.23 8.60 32.38
C THR A 157 -5.41 9.18 31.62
N ILE A 158 -5.40 8.98 30.31
CA ILE A 158 -6.51 9.37 29.42
C ILE A 158 -7.51 8.21 29.29
N THR A 159 -8.81 8.53 29.26
CA THR A 159 -9.83 7.52 28.93
C THR A 159 -9.84 7.21 27.43
N LEU A 160 -10.32 6.01 27.08
CA LEU A 160 -10.38 5.56 25.70
C LEU A 160 -11.23 6.49 24.82
N GLY A 161 -12.32 7.04 25.35
CA GLY A 161 -13.16 8.01 24.66
C GLY A 161 -12.45 9.33 24.41
N LYS A 162 -11.77 9.91 25.41
CA LYS A 162 -10.97 11.13 25.22
C LYS A 162 -9.81 10.90 24.25
N ALA A 163 -9.16 9.74 24.31
CA ALA A 163 -8.10 9.39 23.38
C ALA A 163 -8.60 9.24 21.93
N ARG A 164 -9.78 8.61 21.73
CA ARG A 164 -10.46 8.58 20.44
C ARG A 164 -10.64 9.98 19.88
N ASP A 165 -11.21 10.89 20.68
CA ASP A 165 -11.53 12.25 20.24
C ASP A 165 -10.24 13.03 19.89
N ALA A 166 -9.19 12.92 20.70
CA ALA A 166 -7.90 13.53 20.44
C ALA A 166 -7.24 12.97 19.18
N TRP A 167 -7.26 11.65 18.96
CA TRP A 167 -6.75 11.04 17.73
C TRP A 167 -7.51 11.50 16.50
N LEU A 168 -8.84 11.48 16.57
CA LEU A 168 -9.67 11.91 15.45
C LEU A 168 -9.43 13.38 15.10
N ALA A 169 -9.28 14.25 16.09
CA ALA A 169 -8.91 15.65 15.88
C ALA A 169 -7.53 15.78 15.23
N SER A 170 -6.55 14.98 15.65
CA SER A 170 -5.18 15.03 15.11
C SER A 170 -5.08 14.62 13.64
N ILE A 171 -5.92 13.67 13.20
CA ILE A 171 -5.87 13.18 11.82
C ILE A 171 -6.81 13.95 10.87
N GLN A 172 -7.76 14.71 11.40
CA GLN A 172 -8.79 15.40 10.59
C GLN A 172 -8.21 16.34 9.54
N PRO A 173 -7.19 17.20 9.82
CA PRO A 173 -6.67 18.15 8.83
C PRO A 173 -6.02 17.49 7.61
N GLY A 174 -5.35 16.33 7.82
CA GLY A 174 -4.61 15.62 6.77
C GLY A 174 -5.35 14.44 6.15
N CYS A 175 -6.62 14.20 6.52
CA CYS A 175 -7.32 12.98 6.15
C CYS A 175 -8.46 13.26 5.17
N LEU A 176 -8.52 12.47 4.08
CA LEU A 176 -9.67 12.53 3.19
C LEU A 176 -10.97 12.19 3.95
N PRO A 177 -12.11 12.88 3.67
CA PRO A 177 -13.36 12.72 4.42
C PRO A 177 -13.83 11.25 4.53
N LYS A 178 -13.68 10.47 3.46
CA LYS A 178 -14.04 9.05 3.45
C LYS A 178 -13.09 8.23 4.36
N THR A 179 -11.80 8.48 4.29
CA THR A 179 -10.80 7.79 5.12
C THR A 179 -11.00 8.13 6.59
N TYR A 180 -11.26 9.40 6.90
CA TYR A 180 -11.63 9.85 8.24
C TYR A 180 -12.87 9.11 8.77
N THR A 181 -13.95 9.04 7.99
CA THR A 181 -15.16 8.32 8.38
C THR A 181 -14.89 6.84 8.67
N ILE A 182 -14.07 6.17 7.86
CA ILE A 182 -13.73 4.76 8.07
C ILE A 182 -12.88 4.57 9.33
N LYS A 183 -11.89 5.43 9.55
CA LYS A 183 -11.06 5.43 10.77
C LYS A 183 -11.93 5.70 12.02
N LYS A 184 -12.82 6.70 11.94
CA LYS A 184 -13.78 7.02 12.99
C LYS A 184 -14.64 5.80 13.33
N THR A 185 -15.27 5.17 12.34
CA THR A 185 -16.10 3.96 12.57
C THR A 185 -15.29 2.80 13.16
N ALA A 186 -14.01 2.67 12.80
CA ALA A 186 -13.15 1.61 13.36
C ALA A 186 -12.86 1.83 14.85
N ILE A 187 -12.48 3.05 15.24
CA ILE A 187 -12.17 3.35 16.64
C ILE A 187 -13.44 3.43 17.50
N GLU A 188 -14.55 3.94 16.99
CA GLU A 188 -15.85 3.94 17.69
C GLU A 188 -16.32 2.52 18.03
N ALA A 189 -16.12 1.55 17.10
CA ALA A 189 -16.42 0.16 17.37
C ALA A 189 -15.59 -0.43 18.51
N LEU A 190 -14.31 -0.05 18.63
CA LEU A 190 -13.46 -0.45 19.75
C LEU A 190 -13.92 0.19 21.06
N VAL A 191 -14.18 1.50 21.02
CA VAL A 191 -14.63 2.25 22.22
C VAL A 191 -15.99 1.74 22.70
N SER A 192 -16.91 1.42 21.78
CA SER A 192 -18.20 0.82 22.13
C SER A 192 -18.06 -0.55 22.80
N PHE A 193 -17.06 -1.34 22.41
CA PHE A 193 -16.82 -2.66 22.98
C PHE A 193 -16.13 -2.60 24.35
N LEU A 194 -15.12 -1.74 24.54
CA LEU A 194 -14.34 -1.66 25.78
C LEU A 194 -14.93 -0.68 26.81
N GLY A 195 -15.77 0.24 26.35
CA GLY A 195 -16.34 1.32 27.16
C GLY A 195 -15.54 2.62 27.08
N ASP A 196 -16.26 3.73 26.97
CA ASP A 196 -15.72 5.09 26.80
C ASP A 196 -14.85 5.54 28.00
N LYS A 197 -15.18 5.05 29.20
CA LYS A 197 -14.48 5.37 30.47
C LYS A 197 -13.27 4.47 30.74
N ALA A 198 -13.05 3.42 29.95
CA ALA A 198 -11.87 2.54 30.08
C ALA A 198 -10.58 3.35 29.98
N LYS A 199 -9.59 3.05 30.80
CA LYS A 199 -8.29 3.73 30.76
C LYS A 199 -7.47 3.18 29.61
N LEU A 200 -7.01 4.05 28.70
CA LEU A 200 -6.30 3.60 27.48
C LEU A 200 -5.06 2.75 27.80
N HIS A 201 -4.25 3.16 28.77
CA HIS A 201 -3.01 2.46 29.15
C HIS A 201 -3.24 1.05 29.72
N SER A 202 -4.47 0.73 30.15
CA SER A 202 -4.82 -0.60 30.67
C SER A 202 -5.38 -1.56 29.61
N VAL A 203 -5.59 -1.09 28.39
CA VAL A 203 -6.06 -1.95 27.27
C VAL A 203 -4.98 -2.95 26.91
N THR A 204 -5.31 -4.22 27.02
CA THR A 204 -4.36 -5.32 26.78
C THR A 204 -4.55 -5.95 25.40
N ARG A 205 -3.55 -6.73 24.98
CA ARG A 205 -3.65 -7.57 23.78
C ARG A 205 -4.83 -8.55 23.87
N SER A 206 -5.13 -9.07 25.07
CA SER A 206 -6.28 -9.97 25.29
C SER A 206 -7.62 -9.26 25.05
N ASP A 207 -7.76 -7.99 25.46
CA ASP A 207 -8.97 -7.20 25.21
C ASP A 207 -9.22 -7.03 23.70
N LEU A 208 -8.16 -6.77 22.95
CA LEU A 208 -8.26 -6.63 21.51
C LEU A 208 -8.54 -7.97 20.82
N ALA A 209 -7.98 -9.07 21.30
CA ALA A 209 -8.32 -10.39 20.80
C ALA A 209 -9.81 -10.69 20.98
N ARG A 210 -10.37 -10.38 22.16
CA ARG A 210 -11.81 -10.51 22.43
C ARG A 210 -12.66 -9.61 21.54
N TRP A 211 -12.22 -8.39 21.27
CA TRP A 211 -12.90 -7.49 20.36
C TRP A 211 -12.96 -8.04 18.92
N TYR A 212 -11.84 -8.54 18.39
CA TYR A 212 -11.83 -9.16 17.06
C TYR A 212 -12.68 -10.42 17.00
N GLN A 213 -12.69 -11.22 18.08
CA GLN A 213 -13.56 -12.41 18.15
C GLN A 213 -15.03 -12.01 18.18
N HIS A 214 -15.41 -11.04 19.01
CA HIS A 214 -16.77 -10.50 19.06
C HIS A 214 -17.27 -10.03 17.67
N MET A 215 -16.41 -9.36 16.90
CA MET A 215 -16.78 -8.97 15.54
C MET A 215 -16.94 -10.17 14.60
N ARG A 216 -16.14 -11.22 14.75
CA ARG A 216 -16.29 -12.48 13.99
C ARG A 216 -17.60 -13.16 14.31
N ASP A 217 -17.94 -13.26 15.57
CA ASP A 217 -19.19 -13.85 16.05
C ASP A 217 -20.40 -13.07 15.53
N GLY A 218 -20.28 -11.76 15.38
CA GLY A 218 -21.22 -10.88 14.70
C GLY A 218 -21.21 -10.96 13.17
N GLY A 219 -20.51 -11.94 12.56
CA GLY A 219 -20.49 -12.18 11.12
C GLY A 219 -19.54 -11.29 10.31
N ALA A 220 -18.64 -10.56 10.94
CA ALA A 220 -17.68 -9.73 10.20
C ALA A 220 -16.67 -10.57 9.42
N ALA A 221 -16.64 -10.35 8.10
CA ALA A 221 -15.70 -11.03 7.21
C ALA A 221 -14.23 -10.60 7.46
N THR A 222 -13.27 -11.50 7.20
CA THR A 222 -11.83 -11.24 7.37
C THR A 222 -11.33 -9.93 6.72
N PRO A 223 -11.78 -9.51 5.51
CA PRO A 223 -11.40 -8.20 4.94
C PRO A 223 -11.81 -7.01 5.82
N THR A 224 -12.98 -7.06 6.44
CA THR A 224 -13.47 -6.02 7.34
C THR A 224 -12.62 -5.94 8.61
N LEU A 225 -12.31 -7.10 9.19
CA LEU A 225 -11.46 -7.21 10.38
C LEU A 225 -10.04 -6.72 10.11
N THR A 226 -9.45 -7.12 8.98
CA THR A 226 -8.10 -6.68 8.57
C THR A 226 -8.04 -5.17 8.37
N ASN A 227 -9.08 -4.58 7.77
CA ASN A 227 -9.17 -3.12 7.63
C ASN A 227 -9.26 -2.43 8.99
N LYS A 228 -10.11 -2.92 9.91
CA LYS A 228 -10.19 -2.36 11.26
C LYS A 228 -8.87 -2.49 12.01
N GLN A 229 -8.19 -3.63 11.90
CA GLN A 229 -6.85 -3.81 12.47
C GLN A 229 -5.85 -2.80 11.92
N SER A 230 -5.89 -2.54 10.61
CA SER A 230 -5.00 -1.55 9.99
C SER A 230 -5.22 -0.13 10.52
N TYR A 231 -6.46 0.25 10.80
CA TYR A 231 -6.77 1.59 11.33
C TYR A 231 -6.53 1.72 12.83
N VAL A 232 -6.69 0.65 13.59
CA VAL A 232 -6.51 0.66 15.05
C VAL A 232 -5.05 0.35 15.44
N GLY A 233 -4.46 -0.67 14.82
CA GLY A 233 -3.13 -1.18 15.18
C GLY A 233 -2.10 -1.17 14.04
N GLY A 234 -2.41 -0.62 12.87
CA GLY A 234 -1.45 -0.52 11.78
C GLY A 234 -0.65 0.78 11.81
N ARG A 235 0.25 0.94 10.84
CA ARG A 235 1.08 2.14 10.68
C ARG A 235 0.21 3.39 10.55
N GLY A 236 0.47 4.40 11.41
CA GLY A 236 -0.35 5.61 11.51
C GLY A 236 -1.75 5.36 12.09
N GLY A 237 -1.96 4.23 12.78
CA GLY A 237 -3.19 3.88 13.47
C GLY A 237 -3.28 4.44 14.87
N PHE A 238 -4.40 4.16 15.54
CA PHE A 238 -4.72 4.72 16.85
C PHE A 238 -3.68 4.37 17.93
N PHE A 239 -3.26 3.11 18.04
CA PHE A 239 -2.29 2.72 19.08
C PHE A 239 -0.87 3.24 18.80
N GLU A 240 -0.45 3.36 17.54
CA GLU A 240 0.83 4.02 17.22
C GLU A 240 0.81 5.51 17.62
N TRP A 241 -0.27 6.21 17.30
CA TRP A 241 -0.46 7.58 17.76
C TRP A 241 -0.46 7.66 19.28
N ALA A 242 -1.17 6.78 19.98
CA ALA A 242 -1.25 6.77 21.43
C ALA A 242 0.12 6.53 22.08
N MET A 243 0.94 5.65 21.54
CA MET A 243 2.32 5.40 21.99
C MET A 243 3.23 6.61 21.69
N ALA A 244 3.09 7.21 20.53
CA ALA A 244 3.87 8.40 20.14
C ALA A 244 3.53 9.61 20.99
N SER A 245 2.25 9.77 21.36
CA SER A 245 1.76 10.86 22.21
C SER A 245 1.92 10.62 23.72
N GLY A 246 2.49 9.47 24.14
CA GLY A 246 2.70 9.14 25.55
C GLY A 246 1.45 8.68 26.31
N HIS A 247 0.32 8.50 25.64
CA HIS A 247 -0.94 8.04 26.24
C HIS A 247 -1.02 6.50 26.41
N TYR A 248 -0.12 5.79 25.75
CA TYR A 248 0.05 4.34 25.87
C TYR A 248 1.53 4.00 26.02
N PRO A 249 1.89 2.96 26.82
CA PRO A 249 3.29 2.57 27.00
C PRO A 249 3.98 2.27 25.65
N LYS A 250 5.21 2.74 25.50
CA LYS A 250 6.03 2.38 24.34
C LYS A 250 6.39 0.90 24.39
N GLY A 251 6.31 0.22 23.27
CA GLY A 251 6.59 -1.21 23.14
C GLY A 251 5.81 -1.86 22.03
N ASP A 252 5.45 -3.12 22.19
CA ASP A 252 4.66 -3.86 21.21
C ASP A 252 3.25 -3.27 21.10
N ASN A 253 2.82 -3.05 19.86
CA ASN A 253 1.48 -2.55 19.61
C ASN A 253 0.44 -3.64 19.90
N PRO A 254 -0.42 -3.45 20.92
CA PRO A 254 -1.35 -4.49 21.37
C PRO A 254 -2.40 -4.84 20.31
N ALA A 255 -2.66 -3.94 19.35
CA ALA A 255 -3.68 -4.10 18.31
C ALA A 255 -3.15 -4.75 17.01
N SER A 256 -1.85 -5.05 16.93
CA SER A 256 -1.25 -5.63 15.74
C SER A 256 -1.35 -7.15 15.73
N GLY A 257 -1.45 -7.77 14.55
CA GLY A 257 -1.26 -9.20 14.34
C GLY A 257 -2.38 -10.11 14.84
N HIS A 258 -3.58 -9.59 15.14
CA HIS A 258 -4.73 -10.41 15.56
C HIS A 258 -5.48 -11.07 14.40
N VAL A 259 -5.44 -10.45 13.23
CA VAL A 259 -6.20 -10.88 12.06
C VAL A 259 -5.27 -11.09 10.88
N SER A 260 -5.29 -12.29 10.34
CA SER A 260 -4.60 -12.64 9.11
C SER A 260 -5.51 -13.47 8.21
N TYR A 261 -5.25 -13.43 6.91
CA TYR A 261 -5.93 -14.32 5.99
C TYR A 261 -5.35 -15.74 6.08
N SER A 262 -6.19 -16.73 6.24
CA SER A 262 -5.81 -18.13 6.04
C SER A 262 -5.39 -18.36 4.58
N THR A 263 -4.65 -19.44 4.32
CA THR A 263 -4.27 -19.83 2.96
C THR A 263 -5.49 -20.04 2.05
N ARG A 264 -6.58 -20.62 2.60
CA ARG A 264 -7.85 -20.80 1.88
C ARG A 264 -8.49 -19.47 1.52
N GLU A 265 -8.54 -18.51 2.46
CA GLU A 265 -9.10 -17.18 2.21
C GLU A 265 -8.24 -16.38 1.22
N LYS A 266 -6.89 -16.48 1.27
CA LYS A 266 -6.02 -15.86 0.28
C LYS A 266 -6.30 -16.38 -1.13
N ARG A 267 -6.49 -17.69 -1.28
CA ARG A 267 -6.86 -18.33 -2.55
C ARG A 267 -8.27 -17.90 -2.98
N ALA A 268 -9.23 -17.92 -2.05
CA ALA A 268 -10.60 -17.47 -2.30
C ALA A 268 -10.64 -15.99 -2.69
N ARG A 269 -9.91 -15.09 -2.02
CA ARG A 269 -9.83 -13.67 -2.35
C ARG A 269 -9.33 -13.43 -3.77
N LYS A 270 -8.32 -14.19 -4.22
CA LYS A 270 -7.84 -14.16 -5.61
C LYS A 270 -8.93 -14.64 -6.58
N ARG A 271 -9.75 -15.58 -6.16
CA ARG A 271 -10.85 -16.16 -6.95
C ARG A 271 -12.11 -15.28 -6.96
N PHE A 272 -12.45 -14.61 -5.85
CA PHE A 272 -13.67 -13.82 -5.64
C PHE A 272 -13.45 -12.29 -5.72
N GLY A 273 -12.27 -11.82 -6.16
CA GLY A 273 -12.07 -10.40 -6.48
C GLY A 273 -12.96 -9.96 -7.65
N PHE A 274 -13.03 -8.65 -7.90
CA PHE A 274 -13.71 -8.14 -9.10
C PHE A 274 -13.27 -8.92 -10.33
N LYS A 275 -14.25 -9.36 -11.15
CA LYS A 275 -14.01 -10.03 -12.43
C LYS A 275 -14.09 -9.03 -13.57
N ALA A 276 -13.35 -9.27 -14.64
CA ALA A 276 -13.54 -8.57 -15.91
C ALA A 276 -14.89 -8.99 -16.51
N TYR A 277 -15.38 -8.21 -17.42
CA TYR A 277 -16.48 -8.59 -18.30
C TYR A 277 -15.90 -9.33 -19.50
N ASP A 278 -16.55 -10.39 -19.96
CA ASP A 278 -16.30 -11.00 -21.25
C ASP A 278 -16.99 -10.21 -22.38
N SER A 279 -16.71 -10.56 -23.64
CA SER A 279 -17.25 -9.86 -24.82
C SER A 279 -18.78 -9.80 -24.81
N HIS A 280 -19.47 -10.92 -24.51
CA HIS A 280 -20.93 -10.95 -24.45
C HIS A 280 -21.48 -10.04 -23.38
N GLN A 281 -20.83 -9.97 -22.22
CA GLN A 281 -21.23 -9.11 -21.14
C GLN A 281 -21.02 -7.63 -21.47
N VAL A 282 -19.91 -7.30 -22.15
CA VAL A 282 -19.67 -5.94 -22.65
C VAL A 282 -20.77 -5.57 -23.65
N GLN A 283 -21.04 -6.40 -24.65
CA GLN A 283 -22.09 -6.17 -25.65
C GLN A 283 -23.47 -5.98 -24.98
N ALA A 284 -23.80 -6.80 -23.99
CA ALA A 284 -25.07 -6.67 -23.24
C ALA A 284 -25.16 -5.36 -22.45
N LEU A 285 -24.08 -4.94 -21.78
CA LEU A 285 -24.03 -3.68 -21.01
C LEU A 285 -24.18 -2.45 -21.91
N PHE A 286 -23.71 -2.52 -23.13
CA PHE A 286 -23.75 -1.44 -24.10
C PHE A 286 -24.77 -1.66 -25.22
N ALA A 287 -25.66 -2.68 -25.09
CA ALA A 287 -26.76 -2.87 -26.02
C ALA A 287 -27.66 -1.62 -26.03
N PRO A 288 -28.05 -1.06 -27.20
CA PRO A 288 -28.77 0.22 -27.30
C PRO A 288 -29.96 0.33 -26.36
N ALA A 289 -30.84 -0.69 -26.32
CA ALA A 289 -32.03 -0.69 -25.48
C ALA A 289 -31.70 -0.62 -23.96
N ALA A 290 -30.68 -1.34 -23.50
CA ALA A 290 -30.26 -1.30 -22.10
C ALA A 290 -29.49 -0.02 -21.78
N PHE A 291 -28.68 0.47 -22.71
CA PHE A 291 -27.84 1.65 -22.54
C PHE A 291 -28.65 2.96 -22.52
N GLU A 292 -29.81 2.97 -23.20
CA GLU A 292 -30.75 4.09 -23.20
C GLU A 292 -31.32 4.39 -21.81
N GLU A 293 -31.46 3.38 -20.96
CA GLU A 293 -31.93 3.54 -19.57
C GLU A 293 -30.98 4.36 -18.68
N LEU A 294 -29.70 4.45 -19.07
CA LEU A 294 -28.74 5.29 -18.37
C LEU A 294 -28.91 6.77 -18.74
N ALA A 295 -28.77 7.66 -17.75
CA ALA A 295 -28.65 9.08 -18.02
C ALA A 295 -27.39 9.36 -18.90
N LEU A 296 -27.45 10.38 -19.76
CA LEU A 296 -26.38 10.75 -20.70
C LEU A 296 -24.99 10.83 -20.03
N SER A 297 -24.89 11.48 -18.87
CA SER A 297 -23.65 11.54 -18.11
C SER A 297 -23.11 10.16 -17.69
N ALA A 298 -24.01 9.24 -17.33
CA ALA A 298 -23.64 7.88 -16.96
C ALA A 298 -23.21 7.04 -18.17
N ARG A 299 -23.81 7.27 -19.34
CA ARG A 299 -23.40 6.66 -20.62
C ARG A 299 -21.97 7.04 -20.95
N TRP A 300 -21.65 8.34 -20.98
CA TRP A 300 -20.29 8.82 -21.20
C TRP A 300 -19.32 8.29 -20.14
N ALA A 301 -19.69 8.32 -18.88
CA ALA A 301 -18.84 7.79 -17.81
C ALA A 301 -18.54 6.29 -17.99
N ALA A 302 -19.51 5.48 -18.40
CA ALA A 302 -19.33 4.05 -18.66
C ALA A 302 -18.37 3.81 -19.83
N LEU A 303 -18.55 4.52 -20.95
CA LEU A 303 -17.67 4.44 -22.11
C LEU A 303 -16.24 4.88 -21.74
N LEU A 304 -16.07 6.00 -21.05
CA LEU A 304 -14.77 6.43 -20.56
C LEU A 304 -14.12 5.37 -19.67
N GLY A 305 -14.89 4.75 -18.77
CA GLY A 305 -14.40 3.66 -17.94
C GLY A 305 -13.92 2.46 -18.74
N LEU A 306 -14.64 2.11 -19.81
CA LEU A 306 -14.31 0.98 -20.70
C LEU A 306 -13.04 1.24 -21.50
N TYR A 307 -12.95 2.39 -22.18
CA TYR A 307 -11.88 2.70 -23.13
C TYR A 307 -10.59 3.28 -22.50
N THR A 308 -10.67 3.82 -21.27
CA THR A 308 -9.50 4.41 -20.59
C THR A 308 -9.03 3.59 -19.41
N GLY A 309 -9.87 2.69 -18.89
CA GLY A 309 -9.63 1.99 -17.65
C GLY A 309 -9.55 2.91 -16.42
N ALA A 310 -10.00 4.16 -16.52
CA ALA A 310 -9.98 5.11 -15.42
C ALA A 310 -10.88 4.67 -14.27
N ARG A 311 -10.50 5.02 -13.03
CA ARG A 311 -11.33 4.75 -11.86
C ARG A 311 -12.56 5.66 -11.87
N ALA A 312 -13.67 5.22 -11.28
CA ALA A 312 -14.89 6.04 -11.22
C ALA A 312 -14.65 7.45 -10.66
N SER A 313 -13.76 7.60 -9.68
CA SER A 313 -13.39 8.91 -9.13
C SER A 313 -12.58 9.74 -10.11
N GLU A 314 -11.69 9.12 -10.88
CA GLU A 314 -10.90 9.79 -11.92
C GLU A 314 -11.82 10.31 -13.04
N VAL A 315 -12.76 9.47 -13.51
CA VAL A 315 -13.76 9.89 -14.50
C VAL A 315 -14.67 10.98 -13.94
N GLY A 316 -15.19 10.80 -12.74
CA GLY A 316 -16.16 11.72 -12.15
C GLY A 316 -15.62 13.11 -11.81
N GLN A 317 -14.30 13.28 -11.73
CA GLN A 317 -13.64 14.56 -11.45
C GLN A 317 -13.08 15.29 -12.67
N LEU A 318 -13.17 14.70 -13.88
CA LEU A 318 -12.62 15.29 -15.10
C LEU A 318 -13.16 16.69 -15.35
N LEU A 319 -12.24 17.60 -15.64
CA LEU A 319 -12.54 18.95 -16.13
C LEU A 319 -12.61 18.96 -17.64
N VAL A 320 -13.26 19.95 -18.22
CA VAL A 320 -13.32 20.13 -19.69
C VAL A 320 -11.91 20.42 -20.25
N GLU A 321 -11.06 21.08 -19.49
CA GLU A 321 -9.66 21.35 -19.83
C GLU A 321 -8.75 20.11 -19.77
N ASP A 322 -9.17 19.05 -19.11
CA ASP A 322 -8.44 17.77 -19.11
C ASP A 322 -8.54 17.02 -20.45
N VAL A 323 -9.43 17.43 -21.33
CA VAL A 323 -9.46 16.97 -22.73
C VAL A 323 -8.66 17.97 -23.57
N LEU A 324 -7.45 17.55 -23.92
CA LEU A 324 -6.43 18.40 -24.55
C LEU A 324 -5.76 17.69 -25.71
N THR A 325 -4.96 18.40 -26.49
CA THR A 325 -4.18 17.83 -27.59
C THR A 325 -2.72 17.67 -27.15
N VAL A 326 -2.18 16.44 -27.34
CA VAL A 326 -0.77 16.12 -27.09
C VAL A 326 -0.22 15.48 -28.36
N ASP A 327 0.87 16.02 -28.91
CA ASP A 327 1.49 15.55 -30.15
C ASP A 327 0.50 15.44 -31.34
N GLY A 328 -0.46 16.36 -31.42
CA GLY A 328 -1.51 16.37 -32.43
C GLY A 328 -2.64 15.36 -32.21
N LEU A 329 -2.64 14.62 -31.11
CA LEU A 329 -3.66 13.64 -30.76
C LEU A 329 -4.56 14.14 -29.63
N PRO A 330 -5.90 13.96 -29.72
CA PRO A 330 -6.80 14.25 -28.62
C PRO A 330 -6.53 13.27 -27.48
N CYS A 331 -6.38 13.80 -26.27
CA CYS A 331 -6.03 13.04 -25.07
C CYS A 331 -6.90 13.44 -23.88
N ILE A 332 -7.03 12.55 -22.91
CA ILE A 332 -7.65 12.80 -21.60
C ILE A 332 -6.53 12.74 -20.55
N ARG A 333 -6.39 13.82 -19.79
CA ARG A 333 -5.45 13.94 -18.69
C ARG A 333 -6.12 13.56 -17.37
N ILE A 334 -5.53 12.65 -16.65
CA ILE A 334 -5.88 12.37 -15.24
C ILE A 334 -4.92 13.15 -14.39
N SER A 335 -5.43 14.13 -13.66
CA SER A 335 -4.66 15.14 -12.91
C SER A 335 -5.25 15.34 -11.51
N ASP A 336 -4.49 16.00 -10.65
CA ASP A 336 -4.88 16.50 -9.34
C ASP A 336 -4.62 18.02 -9.21
N GLU A 337 -4.34 18.69 -10.33
CA GLU A 337 -4.03 20.13 -10.39
C GLU A 337 -5.27 21.01 -10.25
N GLY A 338 -6.43 20.52 -10.69
CA GLY A 338 -7.67 21.30 -10.65
C GLY A 338 -8.32 21.29 -9.26
N GLU A 339 -9.15 22.31 -9.01
CA GLU A 339 -9.92 22.41 -7.77
C GLU A 339 -10.78 21.14 -7.58
N HIS A 340 -10.65 20.51 -6.42
CA HIS A 340 -11.33 19.26 -6.06
C HIS A 340 -10.91 18.00 -6.84
N GLN A 341 -9.87 18.06 -7.67
CA GLN A 341 -9.27 16.88 -8.26
C GLN A 341 -8.31 16.22 -7.26
N LYS A 342 -8.30 14.88 -7.22
CA LYS A 342 -7.43 14.09 -6.34
C LYS A 342 -7.12 12.76 -6.98
N VAL A 343 -5.87 12.36 -6.93
CA VAL A 343 -5.46 11.01 -7.34
C VAL A 343 -5.11 10.15 -6.13
N LYS A 344 -5.19 8.85 -6.30
CA LYS A 344 -4.90 7.92 -5.19
C LYS A 344 -3.40 7.77 -4.94
N THR A 345 -2.61 7.78 -6.00
CA THR A 345 -1.15 7.63 -6.00
C THR A 345 -0.58 8.49 -7.12
N GLU A 346 0.68 8.86 -7.02
CA GLU A 346 1.38 9.65 -8.05
C GLU A 346 1.34 8.98 -9.43
N VAL A 347 1.49 7.66 -9.50
CA VAL A 347 1.40 6.90 -10.76
C VAL A 347 0.00 6.93 -11.40
N SER A 348 -1.00 7.47 -10.72
CA SER A 348 -2.32 7.70 -11.31
C SER A 348 -2.34 8.90 -12.25
N LEU A 349 -1.41 9.86 -12.10
CA LEU A 349 -1.22 11.00 -13.00
C LEU A 349 -0.78 10.47 -14.37
N ARG A 350 -1.55 10.76 -15.40
CA ARG A 350 -1.29 10.24 -16.74
C ARG A 350 -2.12 10.92 -17.81
N THR A 351 -1.64 10.81 -19.03
CA THR A 351 -2.36 11.22 -20.22
C THR A 351 -2.69 9.98 -21.06
N ILE A 352 -3.95 9.87 -21.49
CA ILE A 352 -4.50 8.73 -22.22
C ILE A 352 -5.05 9.27 -23.55
N PRO A 353 -4.62 8.77 -24.71
CA PRO A 353 -5.22 9.15 -25.99
C PRO A 353 -6.69 8.74 -26.06
N VAL A 354 -7.50 9.58 -26.71
CA VAL A 354 -8.90 9.27 -26.97
C VAL A 354 -8.97 8.19 -28.03
N HIS A 355 -9.63 7.08 -27.71
CA HIS A 355 -9.81 5.99 -28.66
C HIS A 355 -10.68 6.43 -29.86
N PRO A 356 -10.39 5.97 -31.08
CA PRO A 356 -11.18 6.33 -32.27
C PRO A 356 -12.68 6.07 -32.12
N ASP A 357 -13.10 4.99 -31.48
CA ASP A 357 -14.50 4.69 -31.22
C ASP A 357 -15.19 5.79 -30.39
N LEU A 358 -14.49 6.35 -29.42
CA LEU A 358 -15.04 7.50 -28.63
C LEU A 358 -15.18 8.75 -29.51
N ILE A 359 -14.27 8.95 -30.47
CA ILE A 359 -14.36 10.07 -31.41
C ILE A 359 -15.56 9.86 -32.33
N GLU A 360 -15.72 8.65 -32.89
CA GLU A 360 -16.84 8.28 -33.74
C GLU A 360 -18.18 8.41 -33.02
N LEU A 361 -18.22 8.08 -31.74
CA LEU A 361 -19.39 8.26 -30.86
C LEU A 361 -19.71 9.73 -30.57
N GLY A 362 -18.87 10.68 -30.97
CA GLY A 362 -19.07 12.13 -30.80
C GLY A 362 -18.56 12.66 -29.46
N PHE A 363 -17.57 12.03 -28.84
CA PHE A 363 -17.00 12.48 -27.55
C PHE A 363 -16.43 13.90 -27.64
N LEU A 364 -15.68 14.21 -28.70
CA LEU A 364 -15.09 15.54 -28.88
C LEU A 364 -16.15 16.61 -29.11
N ASP A 365 -17.19 16.31 -29.89
CA ASP A 365 -18.31 17.23 -30.12
C ASP A 365 -19.07 17.53 -28.81
N TRP A 366 -19.21 16.52 -27.95
CA TRP A 366 -19.79 16.69 -26.62
C TRP A 366 -18.91 17.59 -25.75
N VAL A 367 -17.60 17.38 -25.76
CA VAL A 367 -16.65 18.24 -25.03
C VAL A 367 -16.70 19.68 -25.54
N ASP A 368 -16.74 19.90 -26.85
CA ASP A 368 -16.81 21.22 -27.46
C ASP A 368 -18.14 21.95 -27.14
N THR A 369 -19.24 21.19 -27.06
CA THR A 369 -20.51 21.72 -26.55
C THR A 369 -20.37 22.22 -25.11
N LEU A 370 -19.69 21.48 -24.23
CA LEU A 370 -19.44 21.89 -22.87
C LEU A 370 -18.49 23.11 -22.78
N ARG A 371 -17.49 23.18 -23.67
CA ARG A 371 -16.60 24.38 -23.80
C ARG A 371 -17.39 25.60 -24.21
N ALA A 372 -18.25 25.51 -25.21
CA ALA A 372 -19.11 26.60 -25.65
C ALA A 372 -20.04 27.10 -24.54
N GLN A 373 -20.50 26.18 -23.68
CA GLN A 373 -21.31 26.49 -22.50
C GLN A 373 -20.48 26.97 -21.29
N LYS A 374 -19.15 27.07 -21.43
CA LYS A 374 -18.22 27.43 -20.35
C LYS A 374 -18.36 26.55 -19.12
N ALA A 375 -18.73 25.27 -19.30
CA ALA A 375 -18.83 24.30 -18.23
C ALA A 375 -17.42 23.93 -17.75
N PRO A 376 -17.09 24.06 -16.46
CA PRO A 376 -15.74 23.74 -15.99
C PRO A 376 -15.46 22.23 -15.96
N ARG A 377 -16.50 21.40 -15.91
CA ARG A 377 -16.41 19.96 -15.71
C ARG A 377 -17.12 19.17 -16.79
N LEU A 378 -16.60 17.97 -17.14
CA LEU A 378 -17.27 17.07 -18.06
C LEU A 378 -18.64 16.61 -17.56
N PHE A 379 -18.83 16.57 -16.24
CA PHE A 379 -20.09 16.18 -15.61
C PHE A 379 -20.60 17.31 -14.70
N PRO A 380 -21.17 18.40 -15.28
CA PRO A 380 -21.52 19.62 -14.52
C PRO A 380 -22.52 19.38 -13.38
N ALA A 381 -23.45 18.44 -13.54
CA ALA A 381 -24.45 18.09 -12.53
C ALA A 381 -23.89 17.24 -11.36
N ALA A 382 -22.64 16.75 -11.47
CA ALA A 382 -22.03 15.94 -10.44
C ALA A 382 -21.45 16.82 -9.32
N LYS A 383 -21.74 16.46 -8.06
CA LYS A 383 -21.20 17.16 -6.89
C LYS A 383 -19.69 16.93 -6.80
N ALA A 384 -18.89 17.99 -6.91
CA ALA A 384 -17.43 17.96 -6.79
C ALA A 384 -17.00 17.40 -5.41
N ASN A 385 -17.59 17.91 -4.33
CA ASN A 385 -17.27 17.62 -2.94
C ASN A 385 -18.14 16.50 -2.33
N ALA A 386 -18.56 15.51 -3.12
CA ALA A 386 -19.36 14.44 -2.59
C ALA A 386 -18.59 13.69 -1.49
N LYS A 387 -19.19 13.48 -0.31
CA LYS A 387 -18.59 12.76 0.84
C LYS A 387 -17.97 11.42 0.46
N ASN A 388 -18.56 10.72 -0.51
CA ASN A 388 -18.07 9.43 -1.00
C ASN A 388 -17.18 9.54 -2.25
N GLY A 389 -16.74 10.75 -2.62
CA GLY A 389 -15.90 11.04 -3.77
C GLY A 389 -16.68 11.27 -5.07
N ALA A 390 -16.03 11.94 -6.03
CA ALA A 390 -16.60 12.38 -7.30
C ALA A 390 -17.19 11.25 -8.16
N GLY A 391 -16.69 10.02 -8.03
CA GLY A 391 -17.17 8.85 -8.79
C GLY A 391 -18.29 8.04 -8.15
N ASN A 392 -18.83 8.47 -6.99
CA ASN A 392 -19.85 7.68 -6.29
C ASN A 392 -21.15 7.57 -7.09
N TRP A 393 -21.56 8.62 -7.76
CA TRP A 393 -22.76 8.63 -8.61
C TRP A 393 -22.60 7.68 -9.81
N ILE A 394 -21.40 7.62 -10.42
CA ILE A 394 -21.05 6.69 -11.51
C ILE A 394 -21.21 5.25 -11.03
N THR A 395 -20.59 4.93 -9.88
CA THR A 395 -20.65 3.58 -9.31
C THR A 395 -22.08 3.15 -9.01
N LYS A 396 -22.92 4.06 -8.51
CA LYS A 396 -24.33 3.78 -8.23
C LYS A 396 -25.17 3.62 -9.51
N ALA A 397 -25.00 4.51 -10.48
CA ALA A 397 -25.73 4.43 -11.74
C ALA A 397 -25.37 3.15 -12.51
N PHE A 398 -24.07 2.89 -12.63
CA PHE A 398 -23.59 1.66 -13.29
C PHE A 398 -23.96 0.39 -12.52
N GLY A 399 -24.01 0.44 -11.18
CA GLY A 399 -24.44 -0.69 -10.35
C GLY A 399 -25.87 -1.08 -10.63
N ARG A 400 -26.81 -0.12 -10.66
CA ARG A 400 -28.23 -0.38 -11.01
C ARG A 400 -28.37 -0.92 -12.44
N HIS A 401 -27.63 -0.36 -13.38
CA HIS A 401 -27.61 -0.84 -14.76
C HIS A 401 -27.11 -2.30 -14.85
N LEU A 402 -26.05 -2.62 -14.12
CA LEU A 402 -25.52 -3.97 -14.03
C LEU A 402 -26.52 -4.95 -13.41
N GLU A 403 -27.24 -4.54 -12.36
CA GLU A 403 -28.29 -5.37 -11.73
C GLU A 403 -29.40 -5.74 -12.72
N GLN A 404 -29.79 -4.81 -13.58
CA GLN A 404 -30.80 -5.07 -14.63
C GLN A 404 -30.27 -5.98 -15.73
N VAL A 405 -29.11 -5.64 -16.32
CA VAL A 405 -28.56 -6.38 -17.47
C VAL A 405 -28.00 -7.72 -17.04
N GLY A 406 -27.37 -7.78 -15.89
CA GLY A 406 -26.63 -8.95 -15.40
C GLY A 406 -27.43 -9.88 -14.50
N ALA A 407 -28.74 -9.73 -14.39
CA ALA A 407 -29.58 -10.50 -13.48
C ALA A 407 -29.42 -12.03 -13.60
N ASN A 408 -29.17 -12.52 -14.81
CA ASN A 408 -29.00 -13.94 -15.12
C ASN A 408 -27.53 -14.37 -15.25
N TRP A 409 -26.58 -13.50 -14.94
CA TRP A 409 -25.18 -13.87 -15.06
C TRP A 409 -24.70 -14.68 -13.85
N PRO A 410 -23.70 -15.55 -14.02
CA PRO A 410 -23.11 -16.28 -12.90
C PRO A 410 -22.66 -15.32 -11.80
N GLU A 411 -22.92 -15.70 -10.55
CA GLU A 411 -22.55 -14.89 -9.39
C GLU A 411 -21.06 -14.57 -9.39
N ALA A 412 -20.75 -13.29 -9.49
CA ALA A 412 -19.38 -12.79 -9.40
C ALA A 412 -19.38 -11.31 -9.01
N LYS A 413 -18.38 -10.89 -8.28
CA LYS A 413 -18.23 -9.50 -7.94
C LYS A 413 -17.86 -8.71 -9.20
N ARG A 414 -18.80 -7.91 -9.70
CA ARG A 414 -18.66 -7.02 -10.85
C ARG A 414 -19.15 -5.62 -10.49
N GLY A 415 -18.78 -4.65 -11.30
CA GLY A 415 -19.17 -3.25 -11.15
C GLY A 415 -18.36 -2.37 -12.08
N PHE A 416 -18.43 -1.05 -11.93
CA PHE A 416 -17.67 -0.10 -12.76
C PHE A 416 -16.17 -0.42 -12.82
N HIS A 417 -15.57 -0.83 -11.69
CA HIS A 417 -14.13 -1.21 -11.65
C HIS A 417 -13.80 -2.44 -12.53
N SER A 418 -14.80 -3.24 -12.88
CA SER A 418 -14.63 -4.38 -13.79
C SER A 418 -14.31 -3.95 -15.23
N LEU A 419 -14.80 -2.78 -15.67
CA LEU A 419 -14.46 -2.20 -16.97
C LEU A 419 -12.94 -2.01 -17.12
N ARG A 420 -12.28 -1.48 -16.08
CA ARG A 420 -10.82 -1.36 -16.05
C ARG A 420 -10.13 -2.72 -16.13
N LYS A 421 -10.67 -3.74 -15.47
CA LYS A 421 -10.11 -5.09 -15.55
C LYS A 421 -10.28 -5.70 -16.94
N THR A 422 -11.42 -5.45 -17.58
CA THR A 422 -11.67 -5.83 -18.96
C THR A 422 -10.60 -5.22 -19.86
N LEU A 423 -10.41 -3.89 -19.84
CA LEU A 423 -9.38 -3.22 -20.61
C LEU A 423 -7.99 -3.83 -20.40
N ILE A 424 -7.58 -4.04 -19.13
CA ILE A 424 -6.26 -4.61 -18.82
C ILE A 424 -6.10 -6.02 -19.43
N GLN A 425 -7.15 -6.85 -19.40
CA GLN A 425 -7.11 -8.20 -19.95
C GLN A 425 -7.08 -8.19 -21.49
N GLU A 426 -7.86 -7.31 -22.13
CA GLU A 426 -7.83 -7.12 -23.57
C GLU A 426 -6.45 -6.68 -24.05
N LEU A 427 -5.88 -5.66 -23.43
CA LEU A 427 -4.51 -5.21 -23.72
C LEU A 427 -3.47 -6.32 -23.49
N GLN A 428 -3.68 -7.17 -22.48
CA GLN A 428 -2.80 -8.30 -22.23
C GLN A 428 -2.95 -9.38 -23.28
N GLY A 429 -4.18 -9.69 -23.68
CA GLY A 429 -4.49 -10.65 -24.73
C GLY A 429 -3.89 -10.25 -26.08
N ALA A 430 -3.84 -8.95 -26.35
CA ALA A 430 -3.23 -8.35 -27.53
C ALA A 430 -1.70 -8.24 -27.47
N GLY A 431 -1.05 -8.72 -26.44
CA GLY A 431 0.41 -8.69 -26.31
C GLY A 431 0.99 -7.32 -25.95
N VAL A 432 0.16 -6.34 -25.53
CA VAL A 432 0.67 -5.04 -25.06
C VAL A 432 1.53 -5.25 -23.83
N VAL A 433 2.75 -4.69 -23.84
CA VAL A 433 3.74 -4.86 -22.77
C VAL A 433 3.22 -4.31 -21.43
N SER A 434 3.68 -4.90 -20.32
CA SER A 434 3.19 -4.58 -18.97
C SER A 434 3.37 -3.11 -18.60
N GLU A 435 4.48 -2.50 -19.01
CA GLU A 435 4.85 -1.11 -18.73
C GLU A 435 3.89 -0.13 -19.42
N LEU A 436 3.56 -0.39 -20.67
CA LEU A 436 2.60 0.43 -21.41
C LEU A 436 1.19 0.29 -20.83
N ARG A 437 0.77 -0.95 -20.50
CA ARG A 437 -0.50 -1.19 -19.81
C ARG A 437 -0.58 -0.46 -18.47
N ALA A 438 0.51 -0.49 -17.69
CA ALA A 438 0.59 0.21 -16.41
C ALA A 438 0.44 1.72 -16.58
N GLN A 439 1.12 2.32 -17.55
CA GLN A 439 1.01 3.75 -17.85
C GLN A 439 -0.37 4.16 -18.37
N LEU A 440 -1.01 3.33 -19.20
CA LEU A 440 -2.36 3.58 -19.68
C LEU A 440 -3.38 3.64 -18.54
N VAL A 441 -3.30 2.67 -17.63
CA VAL A 441 -4.30 2.57 -16.57
C VAL A 441 -3.88 3.21 -15.24
N GLY A 442 -2.63 3.62 -15.06
CA GLY A 442 -2.10 4.16 -13.79
C GLY A 442 -2.04 3.06 -12.71
N HIS A 443 -1.22 2.03 -12.97
CA HIS A 443 -0.85 0.99 -12.01
C HIS A 443 0.62 1.11 -11.65
N GLU A 444 0.95 0.90 -10.39
CA GLU A 444 2.31 0.62 -9.98
C GLU A 444 2.77 -0.72 -10.57
N LEU A 445 3.98 -0.75 -11.09
CA LEU A 445 4.64 -1.99 -11.45
C LEU A 445 5.23 -2.57 -10.17
N ASP A 446 4.91 -3.83 -9.87
CA ASP A 446 5.37 -4.52 -8.65
C ASP A 446 6.88 -4.81 -8.64
N ASP A 447 7.57 -4.63 -9.78
CA ASP A 447 9.00 -4.84 -9.94
C ASP A 447 9.74 -3.49 -9.99
N GLU A 448 10.60 -3.23 -9.00
CA GLU A 448 11.41 -2.01 -8.93
C GLU A 448 12.28 -1.78 -10.17
N HIS A 449 12.75 -2.86 -10.83
CA HIS A 449 13.53 -2.75 -12.05
C HIS A 449 12.68 -2.18 -13.20
N HIS A 450 11.48 -2.71 -13.41
CA HIS A 450 10.58 -2.21 -14.45
C HIS A 450 10.07 -0.79 -14.13
N ALA A 451 9.79 -0.47 -12.87
CA ALA A 451 9.36 0.86 -12.47
C ALA A 451 10.46 1.92 -12.63
N THR A 452 11.71 1.57 -12.33
CA THR A 452 12.86 2.52 -12.35
C THR A 452 13.40 2.77 -13.75
N TYR A 453 13.36 1.77 -14.64
CA TYR A 453 13.97 1.85 -15.97
C TYR A 453 12.95 2.00 -17.12
N SER A 454 11.66 2.00 -16.82
CA SER A 454 10.64 2.21 -17.84
C SER A 454 10.56 3.69 -18.22
N ARG A 455 10.76 3.98 -19.52
CA ARG A 455 10.52 5.32 -20.04
C ARG A 455 9.03 5.64 -20.11
N THR A 456 8.70 6.91 -20.18
CA THR A 456 7.34 7.33 -20.50
C THR A 456 7.05 7.07 -21.99
N PHE A 457 5.93 6.40 -22.27
CA PHE A 457 5.46 6.20 -23.62
C PHE A 457 4.76 7.45 -24.16
N THR A 458 5.01 7.77 -25.43
CA THR A 458 4.37 8.88 -26.13
C THR A 458 2.86 8.66 -26.29
N ALA A 459 2.11 9.73 -26.58
CA ALA A 459 0.67 9.63 -26.87
C ALA A 459 0.40 8.69 -28.05
N ARG A 460 1.25 8.72 -29.09
CA ARG A 460 1.14 7.84 -30.26
C ARG A 460 1.34 6.36 -29.90
N GLU A 461 2.38 6.03 -29.14
CA GLU A 461 2.61 4.64 -28.69
C GLU A 461 1.47 4.12 -27.82
N LYS A 462 0.92 4.97 -26.95
CA LYS A 462 -0.26 4.65 -26.14
C LYS A 462 -1.48 4.41 -27.01
N LEU A 463 -1.68 5.22 -28.06
CA LEU A 463 -2.80 5.06 -28.99
C LEU A 463 -2.66 3.75 -29.77
N GLU A 464 -1.47 3.45 -30.29
CA GLU A 464 -1.24 2.17 -31.00
C GLU A 464 -1.46 0.97 -30.07
N GLY A 465 -1.04 1.08 -28.80
CA GLY A 465 -1.35 0.06 -27.78
C GLY A 465 -2.86 -0.12 -27.55
N LEU A 466 -3.63 0.96 -27.57
CA LEU A 466 -5.09 0.91 -27.45
C LEU A 466 -5.78 0.36 -28.70
N LYS A 467 -5.25 0.61 -29.90
CA LYS A 467 -5.80 0.11 -31.15
C LYS A 467 -5.46 -1.35 -31.45
N GLY A 468 -4.42 -1.89 -30.79
CA GLY A 468 -3.86 -3.19 -31.05
C GLY A 468 -2.64 -3.18 -31.98
N VAL A 469 -1.83 -4.23 -31.84
CA VAL A 469 -0.52 -4.35 -32.52
C VAL A 469 -0.62 -4.93 -33.91
N SER A 470 -1.76 -5.49 -34.33
CA SER A 470 -1.94 -6.11 -35.63
C SER A 470 -2.94 -5.35 -36.49
N PRO A 471 -2.60 -5.03 -37.75
CA PRO A 471 -3.57 -4.51 -38.69
C PRO A 471 -4.74 -5.50 -38.87
N GLY A 472 -5.94 -5.09 -38.48
CA GLY A 472 -7.15 -5.91 -38.58
C GLY A 472 -7.65 -6.55 -37.30
N LEU A 473 -6.89 -6.50 -36.18
CA LEU A 473 -7.36 -6.82 -34.85
C LEU A 473 -7.53 -5.51 -34.09
N ALA A 474 -8.70 -4.94 -34.13
CA ALA A 474 -9.08 -3.84 -33.23
C ALA A 474 -9.17 -4.38 -31.79
N VAL A 475 -8.11 -4.22 -31.05
CA VAL A 475 -7.95 -4.80 -29.69
C VAL A 475 -9.05 -4.36 -28.73
N LEU A 476 -9.60 -3.18 -28.94
CA LEU A 476 -10.70 -2.64 -28.15
C LEU A 476 -11.99 -2.50 -28.96
N SER A 477 -12.09 -3.15 -30.14
CA SER A 477 -13.39 -3.33 -30.76
C SER A 477 -14.15 -4.38 -29.96
N TYR A 478 -14.81 -3.92 -28.92
CA TYR A 478 -15.74 -4.75 -28.15
C TYR A 478 -16.96 -5.19 -28.98
N GLU A 479 -16.87 -5.06 -30.31
CA GLU A 479 -17.95 -5.31 -31.26
C GLU A 479 -19.24 -4.52 -30.90
N LEU A 480 -19.05 -3.31 -30.35
CA LEU A 480 -20.17 -2.42 -30.04
C LEU A 480 -20.79 -1.92 -31.36
N ASN A 481 -22.09 -1.90 -31.38
CA ASN A 481 -22.82 -1.28 -32.48
C ASN A 481 -22.81 0.24 -32.33
N LEU A 482 -21.77 0.93 -32.81
CA LEU A 482 -21.51 2.34 -32.60
C LEU A 482 -22.61 3.28 -33.15
N PRO A 483 -23.19 3.06 -34.35
CA PRO A 483 -24.18 4.01 -34.87
C PRO A 483 -25.41 4.24 -33.96
N PRO A 484 -26.10 3.19 -33.43
CA PRO A 484 -27.17 3.39 -32.49
C PRO A 484 -26.70 4.05 -31.18
N LEU A 485 -25.50 3.68 -30.66
CA LEU A 485 -24.97 4.31 -29.46
C LEU A 485 -24.68 5.79 -29.68
N ALA A 486 -24.18 6.21 -30.86
CA ALA A 486 -23.97 7.61 -31.19
C ALA A 486 -25.26 8.45 -31.09
N HIS A 487 -26.39 7.89 -31.51
CA HIS A 487 -27.68 8.58 -31.37
C HIS A 487 -28.06 8.79 -29.89
N LEU A 488 -27.79 7.82 -29.01
CA LEU A 488 -28.07 7.89 -27.60
C LEU A 488 -27.16 8.86 -26.84
N LEU A 489 -26.03 9.24 -27.44
CA LEU A 489 -25.05 10.15 -26.83
C LEU A 489 -25.24 11.61 -27.24
N LYS A 490 -26.15 11.90 -28.18
CA LYS A 490 -26.49 13.28 -28.56
C LYS A 490 -27.27 13.97 -27.45
N GLN A 491 -26.86 15.20 -27.15
CA GLN A 491 -27.54 16.03 -26.14
C GLN A 491 -28.83 16.58 -26.74
N SER A 492 -29.97 16.15 -26.22
CA SER A 492 -31.29 16.57 -26.73
C SER A 492 -31.75 17.95 -26.22
N LYS A 493 -31.09 18.49 -25.18
CA LYS A 493 -31.41 19.82 -24.62
C LYS A 493 -30.14 20.48 -24.08
N PRO A 494 -29.98 21.83 -24.24
CA PRO A 494 -28.90 22.58 -23.62
C PRO A 494 -28.97 22.43 -22.09
N ILE A 495 -27.82 22.31 -21.43
CA ILE A 495 -27.74 22.31 -19.96
C ILE A 495 -28.28 23.67 -19.50
N THR A 496 -29.40 23.66 -18.79
CA THR A 496 -30.03 24.91 -18.29
C THR A 496 -29.08 25.55 -17.27
N THR A 497 -28.85 26.86 -17.40
CA THR A 497 -27.93 27.67 -16.58
C THR A 497 -28.18 27.54 -15.06
N ASN A 498 -29.37 27.19 -14.64
CA ASN A 498 -29.72 26.92 -13.23
C ASN A 498 -29.00 25.72 -12.61
N GLN A 499 -28.48 24.78 -13.39
CA GLN A 499 -27.67 23.66 -12.89
C GLN A 499 -26.20 24.03 -12.69
N ILE A 500 -25.74 25.10 -13.32
CA ILE A 500 -24.35 25.60 -13.22
C ILE A 500 -24.18 26.51 -11.98
N HIS A 501 -25.22 27.24 -11.59
CA HIS A 501 -25.16 28.21 -10.49
C HIS A 501 -25.47 27.68 -9.10
N THR A 502 -25.99 26.44 -8.97
CA THR A 502 -26.28 25.86 -7.65
C THR A 502 -25.02 25.42 -6.90
N THR A 503 -23.85 25.41 -7.55
CA THR A 503 -22.57 25.12 -6.92
C THR A 503 -21.81 26.37 -6.43
N ALA A 504 -22.26 27.59 -6.78
CA ALA A 504 -21.59 28.85 -6.41
C ALA A 504 -22.18 29.57 -5.20
N LYS A 505 -23.24 29.07 -4.58
CA LYS A 505 -23.89 29.66 -3.41
C LYS A 505 -23.92 28.69 -2.23
N ILE A 506 -22.80 28.29 -1.69
CA ILE A 506 -22.63 27.88 -0.30
C ILE A 506 -21.15 28.14 0.05
N SER A 507 -20.82 29.40 0.25
CA SER A 507 -19.73 29.87 1.07
C SER A 507 -20.06 31.32 1.46
N ASP A 508 -20.80 31.45 2.51
CA ASP A 508 -20.79 32.50 3.49
C ASP A 508 -21.01 31.86 4.85
#